data_36220c7919dfbdbc61d34a4f07b3252c
#
_entry.id   36220c7919dfbdbc61d34a4f07b3252c
#
_cell.length_a   1.000
_cell.length_b   1.000
_cell.length_c   1.000
_cell.angle_alpha   90.00
_cell.angle_beta   90.00
_cell.angle_gamma   90.00
#
_symmetry.space_group_name_H-M   'P 1'
#
loop_
_entity.id
_entity.type
_entity.pdbx_description
1 polymer ?
#
loop_
_entity_poly.entity_id
_entity_poly.type
_entity_poly.pdbx_seq_one_letter_code
_entity_poly.pdbx_strand_id
1 'polypeptide(L)'
;MKFERTRTLRASVLAVALAGTTTSLVAFADNDRDHGRDDNRGRDDVLLPGNLLVSRTVYSNKAATVKVGEVLPPNCAATTGGCSAPSGAPFDGTYPLVWNDVLYDASFGITSAIFLDEVTPLGFPLRTIAVPTKDLVTSFSSKSELALNLSTDGRQITFIGYVAAPDSVDVSNSNTPGAVDPTDPVGVAFLRAVAQMDSRGQFQFTETNAYSGNNGRAAVLNNTNGVDEIYTVGNAGNGGNPQPNGILLGAGAQILAPANLPESAQVPGAPTPVASFSVTELGAKADKLGKDDNFRGLTVFNNVIYFSKGSGSNGVNTVYFVDTSGKACPKGVGIPAAGAKLPTTPLAFDAATLSTVGLPNNTCILAGFPTTPNKSATTTAFPFGIWFADSHTLFVADEGDGSASGADLYTHAAAQTTAGLQKWVFNDQTAQWKMVYVISAGLELGQPYSVAGYPHGNNAATGLPWAPATDGLRNITGRVGPDGTVFIWGITSTVSGNGDTGADPNRLVLAVDLLKNTDPTKAAREQFVTLRTAGFAEALRGVSFTPESDSPRF
;
A
#
# COMPACT_ATOMS: atom_id res chain seq x y z
N MET A 1 -13.66 40.47 -46.93
CA MET A 1 -13.42 40.75 -45.48
C MET A 1 -14.32 39.86 -44.68
N LYS A 2 -13.81 38.69 -44.20
CA LYS A 2 -14.48 37.82 -43.25
C LYS A 2 -13.66 37.84 -41.98
N PHE A 3 -14.24 38.29 -40.88
CA PHE A 3 -13.62 38.26 -39.55
C PHE A 3 -13.81 36.86 -38.95
N GLU A 4 -12.72 36.14 -38.75
CA GLU A 4 -12.69 34.96 -37.90
C GLU A 4 -12.57 35.42 -36.44
N ARG A 5 -13.53 35.01 -35.62
CA ARG A 5 -13.51 35.19 -34.16
C ARG A 5 -12.79 34.01 -33.54
N THR A 6 -11.56 34.20 -33.14
CA THR A 6 -10.81 33.29 -32.27
C THR A 6 -11.40 33.35 -30.85
N ARG A 7 -12.02 32.25 -30.42
CA ARG A 7 -12.44 32.09 -29.01
C ARG A 7 -11.23 31.58 -28.21
N THR A 8 -10.63 32.46 -27.46
CA THR A 8 -9.67 32.13 -26.41
C THR A 8 -10.43 31.60 -25.21
N LEU A 9 -10.33 30.30 -24.92
CA LEU A 9 -10.73 29.75 -23.63
C LEU A 9 -9.73 30.24 -22.56
N ARG A 10 -10.19 31.10 -21.67
CA ARG A 10 -9.47 31.44 -20.46
C ARG A 10 -9.73 30.34 -19.44
N ALA A 11 -8.71 29.55 -19.13
CA ALA A 11 -8.70 28.71 -17.94
C ALA A 11 -8.68 29.61 -16.71
N SER A 12 -9.79 29.65 -15.99
CA SER A 12 -9.87 30.36 -14.71
C SER A 12 -9.21 29.48 -13.65
N VAL A 13 -7.97 29.83 -13.29
CA VAL A 13 -7.33 29.30 -12.08
C VAL A 13 -8.04 29.91 -10.89
N LEU A 14 -8.76 29.10 -10.14
CA LEU A 14 -9.38 29.51 -8.88
C LEU A 14 -8.28 29.60 -7.81
N ALA A 15 -7.73 30.79 -7.60
CA ALA A 15 -6.87 31.07 -6.47
C ALA A 15 -7.73 31.19 -5.20
N VAL A 16 -7.73 30.18 -4.36
CA VAL A 16 -8.28 30.27 -3.00
C VAL A 16 -7.19 30.78 -2.07
N ALA A 17 -7.33 32.00 -1.62
CA ALA A 17 -6.47 32.57 -0.58
C ALA A 17 -6.74 31.85 0.75
N LEU A 18 -5.75 31.15 1.30
CA LEU A 18 -5.80 30.59 2.64
C LEU A 18 -5.53 31.69 3.66
N ALA A 19 -6.57 32.13 4.36
CA ALA A 19 -6.43 32.85 5.62
C ALA A 19 -6.19 31.82 6.74
N GLY A 20 -5.06 31.94 7.42
CA GLY A 20 -4.72 31.06 8.53
C GLY A 20 -5.69 31.24 9.70
N THR A 21 -6.25 30.13 10.16
CA THR A 21 -6.91 30.06 11.47
C THR A 21 -6.22 28.99 12.31
N THR A 22 -5.73 29.44 13.44
CA THR A 22 -5.16 28.64 14.52
C THR A 22 -6.21 27.67 15.04
N THR A 23 -5.96 26.38 14.89
CA THR A 23 -6.79 25.32 15.49
C THR A 23 -6.34 25.05 16.92
N SER A 24 -7.27 25.24 17.82
CA SER A 24 -7.16 24.91 19.24
C SER A 24 -7.04 23.40 19.45
N LEU A 25 -6.14 22.98 20.32
CA LEU A 25 -6.08 21.64 20.86
C LEU A 25 -7.40 21.32 21.58
N VAL A 26 -8.10 20.31 21.12
CA VAL A 26 -9.18 19.68 21.89
C VAL A 26 -8.59 18.49 22.63
N ALA A 27 -8.45 18.66 23.94
CA ALA A 27 -8.15 17.58 24.86
C ALA A 27 -9.38 16.68 24.99
N PHE A 28 -9.24 15.39 24.73
CA PHE A 28 -10.27 14.41 25.02
C PHE A 28 -10.28 14.15 26.53
N ALA A 29 -11.31 14.62 27.21
CA ALA A 29 -11.66 14.20 28.57
C ALA A 29 -12.67 13.05 28.47
N ASP A 30 -12.28 11.94 29.05
CA ASP A 30 -13.17 10.82 29.37
C ASP A 30 -14.31 11.31 30.27
N ASN A 31 -15.55 11.17 29.83
CA ASN A 31 -16.72 11.33 30.66
C ASN A 31 -17.74 10.24 30.33
N ASP A 32 -17.67 9.17 31.13
CA ASP A 32 -18.80 8.29 31.38
C ASP A 32 -19.98 9.09 31.97
N ARG A 33 -21.04 9.22 31.21
CA ARG A 33 -22.41 9.44 31.73
C ARG A 33 -23.45 8.85 30.81
N ASP A 34 -23.98 7.76 31.26
CA ASP A 34 -25.27 7.19 30.92
C ASP A 34 -26.38 8.24 30.95
N HIS A 35 -27.16 8.40 29.89
CA HIS A 35 -28.59 8.78 29.89
C HIS A 35 -29.20 8.87 28.48
N GLY A 36 -30.28 8.13 28.29
CA GLY A 36 -31.44 8.56 27.51
C GLY A 36 -31.41 8.14 26.04
N ARG A 37 -32.24 7.15 25.70
CA ARG A 37 -32.67 6.83 24.36
C ARG A 37 -33.21 8.08 23.64
N ASP A 38 -32.55 8.42 22.53
CA ASP A 38 -33.12 9.26 21.51
C ASP A 38 -33.13 8.49 20.18
N ASP A 39 -34.32 8.22 19.66
CA ASP A 39 -34.57 7.41 18.45
C ASP A 39 -34.26 8.14 17.13
N ASN A 40 -33.37 9.13 17.13
CA ASN A 40 -32.98 9.90 15.93
C ASN A 40 -31.59 9.56 15.39
N ARG A 41 -30.97 8.45 15.82
CA ARG A 41 -29.60 8.04 15.42
C ARG A 41 -29.46 7.44 14.03
N GLY A 42 -30.46 7.50 13.15
CA GLY A 42 -30.52 6.71 11.92
C GLY A 42 -30.05 7.41 10.64
N ARG A 43 -29.69 8.69 10.64
CA ARG A 43 -29.31 9.41 9.40
C ARG A 43 -27.93 10.02 9.37
N ASP A 44 -27.27 10.22 10.50
CA ASP A 44 -25.97 10.90 10.57
C ASP A 44 -24.77 9.95 10.47
N ASP A 45 -24.97 8.63 10.46
CA ASP A 45 -23.93 7.62 10.53
C ASP A 45 -23.51 7.02 9.18
N VAL A 46 -24.16 7.41 8.07
CA VAL A 46 -23.86 6.84 6.74
C VAL A 46 -22.79 7.67 6.03
N LEU A 47 -21.79 6.98 5.47
CA LEU A 47 -20.77 7.58 4.59
C LEU A 47 -21.45 8.20 3.36
N LEU A 48 -21.02 9.40 2.99
CA LEU A 48 -21.61 10.10 1.85
C LEU A 48 -20.96 9.61 0.53
N PRO A 49 -21.73 9.08 -0.41
CA PRO A 49 -21.22 8.66 -1.70
C PRO A 49 -20.51 9.79 -2.45
N GLY A 50 -19.37 9.48 -3.06
CA GLY A 50 -18.56 10.44 -3.80
C GLY A 50 -17.49 11.15 -2.98
N ASN A 51 -17.48 11.00 -1.66
CA ASN A 51 -16.38 11.41 -0.81
C ASN A 51 -15.22 10.39 -0.87
N LEU A 52 -14.11 10.76 -0.25
CA LEU A 52 -12.96 9.89 -0.08
C LEU A 52 -12.91 9.34 1.35
N LEU A 53 -12.39 8.13 1.46
CA LEU A 53 -11.86 7.57 2.70
C LEU A 53 -10.34 7.56 2.62
N VAL A 54 -9.70 8.02 3.69
CA VAL A 54 -8.25 8.01 3.85
C VAL A 54 -7.92 7.20 5.10
N SER A 55 -7.18 6.11 4.96
CA SER A 55 -6.68 5.40 6.14
C SER A 55 -5.51 6.16 6.74
N ARG A 56 -5.54 6.31 8.05
CA ARG A 56 -4.53 6.99 8.84
C ARG A 56 -4.16 6.12 10.04
N THR A 57 -2.86 5.97 10.25
CA THR A 57 -2.32 5.36 11.47
C THR A 57 -1.86 6.44 12.42
N VAL A 58 -2.03 6.18 13.72
CA VAL A 58 -1.64 7.12 14.78
C VAL A 58 -0.84 6.36 15.83
N TYR A 59 0.39 6.79 16.03
CA TYR A 59 1.23 6.29 17.10
C TYR A 59 0.86 7.00 18.41
N SER A 60 0.43 6.24 19.42
CA SER A 60 -0.12 6.81 20.66
C SER A 60 0.94 7.37 21.61
N ASN A 61 2.20 6.99 21.42
CA ASN A 61 3.30 7.24 22.36
C ASN A 61 3.00 6.73 23.81
N LYS A 62 2.12 5.74 23.92
CA LYS A 62 1.76 5.09 25.18
C LYS A 62 2.21 3.63 25.14
N ALA A 63 3.49 3.42 24.86
CA ALA A 63 4.04 2.08 24.72
C ALA A 63 3.85 1.29 26.02
N ALA A 64 2.77 0.51 26.11
CA ALA A 64 2.51 -0.37 27.25
C ALA A 64 3.51 -1.54 27.28
N THR A 65 4.07 -1.90 26.12
CA THR A 65 4.91 -3.07 25.93
C THR A 65 6.38 -2.75 25.73
N VAL A 66 6.73 -1.51 25.35
CA VAL A 66 8.12 -1.06 25.19
C VAL A 66 8.47 -0.07 26.28
N LYS A 67 9.42 -0.41 27.13
CA LYS A 67 9.88 0.44 28.23
C LYS A 67 11.11 1.25 27.83
N VAL A 68 11.23 2.46 28.34
CA VAL A 68 12.45 3.25 28.19
C VAL A 68 13.65 2.43 28.71
N GLY A 69 14.70 2.34 27.90
CA GLY A 69 15.89 1.52 28.15
C GLY A 69 15.77 0.06 27.70
N GLU A 70 14.60 -0.38 27.22
CA GLU A 70 14.45 -1.68 26.61
C GLU A 70 15.17 -1.70 25.27
N VAL A 71 15.98 -2.75 25.05
CA VAL A 71 16.70 -2.94 23.78
C VAL A 71 15.72 -3.46 22.75
N LEU A 72 15.55 -2.70 21.65
CA LEU A 72 14.68 -3.08 20.53
C LEU A 72 15.25 -4.31 19.81
N PRO A 73 14.40 -5.15 19.19
CA PRO A 73 14.86 -6.33 18.49
C PRO A 73 15.83 -5.96 17.35
N PRO A 74 16.97 -6.67 17.21
CA PRO A 74 17.78 -6.55 16.01
C PRO A 74 17.07 -7.21 14.83
N ASN A 75 17.42 -6.82 13.60
CA ASN A 75 17.01 -7.56 12.40
C ASN A 75 17.71 -8.94 12.39
N CYS A 76 17.09 -9.86 13.05
CA CYS A 76 17.49 -11.26 13.05
C CYS A 76 16.80 -12.04 11.93
N ALA A 77 16.62 -11.41 10.75
CA ALA A 77 16.15 -12.15 9.60
C ALA A 77 16.99 -13.41 9.47
N ALA A 78 16.32 -14.51 9.72
CA ALA A 78 16.86 -15.80 9.99
C ALA A 78 18.02 -16.19 9.07
N THR A 79 19.20 -16.09 9.61
CA THR A 79 20.33 -16.83 9.08
C THR A 79 20.46 -18.11 9.89
N THR A 80 20.72 -19.21 9.23
CA THR A 80 21.11 -20.45 9.88
C THR A 80 22.25 -20.14 10.84
N GLY A 81 21.95 -19.99 12.13
CA GLY A 81 22.97 -19.65 13.12
C GLY A 81 22.69 -18.46 14.04
N GLY A 82 21.55 -17.82 13.94
CA GLY A 82 21.12 -16.74 14.84
C GLY A 82 21.37 -15.33 14.30
N CYS A 83 21.03 -14.33 15.11
CA CYS A 83 21.24 -12.91 14.79
C CYS A 83 22.72 -12.62 14.51
N SER A 84 23.03 -12.21 13.30
CA SER A 84 24.39 -11.74 12.96
C SER A 84 24.59 -10.25 13.28
N ALA A 85 23.52 -9.53 13.59
CA ALA A 85 23.57 -8.13 13.95
C ALA A 85 23.78 -7.96 15.47
N PRO A 86 24.45 -6.88 15.91
CA PRO A 86 24.48 -6.50 17.30
C PRO A 86 23.05 -6.22 17.80
N SER A 87 22.86 -6.22 19.12
CA SER A 87 21.58 -5.83 19.72
C SER A 87 21.11 -4.50 19.16
N GLY A 88 19.81 -4.34 19.02
CA GLY A 88 19.19 -3.08 18.62
C GLY A 88 19.48 -1.92 19.57
N ALA A 89 19.07 -0.72 19.22
CA ALA A 89 19.22 0.44 20.08
C ALA A 89 18.28 0.36 21.29
N PRO A 90 18.67 0.87 22.48
CA PRO A 90 17.74 1.04 23.58
C PRO A 90 16.65 2.06 23.19
N PHE A 91 15.40 1.74 23.49
CA PHE A 91 14.32 2.71 23.37
C PHE A 91 14.52 3.86 24.34
N ASP A 92 14.61 5.08 23.85
CA ASP A 92 14.85 6.28 24.67
C ASP A 92 13.58 7.04 25.07
N GLY A 93 12.42 6.53 24.66
CA GLY A 93 11.12 7.16 24.91
C GLY A 93 10.74 8.21 23.89
N THR A 94 11.54 8.47 22.86
CA THR A 94 11.27 9.50 21.87
C THR A 94 10.68 8.94 20.59
N TYR A 95 9.82 9.71 19.98
CA TYR A 95 9.47 9.63 18.57
C TYR A 95 10.70 10.06 17.74
N PRO A 96 11.09 9.33 16.70
CA PRO A 96 10.52 8.10 16.15
C PRO A 96 11.27 6.80 16.47
N LEU A 97 12.16 6.75 17.44
CA LEU A 97 12.96 5.55 17.71
C LEU A 97 12.14 4.30 18.05
N VAL A 98 10.91 4.48 18.49
CA VAL A 98 10.04 3.36 18.88
C VAL A 98 9.58 2.47 17.73
N TRP A 99 9.59 2.97 16.49
CA TRP A 99 9.18 2.15 15.33
C TRP A 99 10.23 2.07 14.23
N ASN A 100 11.35 2.74 14.40
CA ASN A 100 12.43 2.74 13.44
C ASN A 100 13.76 2.51 14.13
N ASP A 101 14.18 1.27 14.10
CA ASP A 101 15.51 0.86 14.53
C ASP A 101 16.43 0.74 13.31
N VAL A 102 16.47 1.77 12.48
CA VAL A 102 17.03 1.82 11.13
C VAL A 102 18.44 1.25 11.00
N LEU A 103 19.25 1.37 12.04
CA LEU A 103 20.62 0.85 12.03
C LEU A 103 20.69 -0.67 12.24
N TYR A 104 19.66 -1.26 12.84
CA TYR A 104 19.64 -2.65 13.25
C TYR A 104 18.52 -3.43 12.57
N ASP A 105 17.33 -2.86 12.49
CA ASP A 105 16.18 -3.44 11.83
C ASP A 105 15.29 -2.38 11.16
N ALA A 106 15.58 -2.07 9.91
CA ALA A 106 14.76 -1.17 9.09
C ALA A 106 13.33 -1.70 8.86
N SER A 107 13.04 -2.93 9.25
CA SER A 107 11.72 -3.55 9.14
C SER A 107 10.95 -3.60 10.45
N PHE A 108 11.58 -3.16 11.54
CA PHE A 108 10.96 -3.05 12.84
C PHE A 108 9.74 -2.13 12.81
N GLY A 109 8.74 -2.44 13.59
CA GLY A 109 7.56 -1.61 13.73
C GLY A 109 6.86 -1.83 15.06
N ILE A 110 6.04 -0.86 15.44
CA ILE A 110 5.15 -0.93 16.59
C ILE A 110 3.71 -0.86 16.11
N THR A 111 2.83 -1.66 16.70
CA THR A 111 1.42 -1.62 16.31
C THR A 111 0.74 -0.34 16.78
N SER A 112 -0.14 0.18 15.95
CA SER A 112 -0.88 1.41 16.21
C SER A 112 -2.31 1.35 15.70
N ALA A 113 -3.15 2.23 16.26
CA ALA A 113 -4.54 2.33 15.88
C ALA A 113 -4.72 2.81 14.44
N ILE A 114 -5.80 2.35 13.82
CA ILE A 114 -6.21 2.71 12.46
C ILE A 114 -7.45 3.60 12.56
N PHE A 115 -7.44 4.67 11.80
CA PHE A 115 -8.57 5.55 11.60
C PHE A 115 -8.89 5.66 10.10
N LEU A 116 -10.16 5.73 9.78
CA LEU A 116 -10.65 6.01 8.45
C LEU A 116 -11.28 7.41 8.46
N ASP A 117 -10.63 8.35 7.83
CA ASP A 117 -11.09 9.73 7.74
C ASP A 117 -11.92 9.90 6.45
N GLU A 118 -13.21 10.20 6.58
CA GLU A 118 -14.02 10.65 5.46
C GLU A 118 -13.70 12.11 5.17
N VAL A 119 -13.30 12.39 3.94
CA VAL A 119 -12.97 13.74 3.48
C VAL A 119 -13.69 14.02 2.16
N THR A 120 -14.00 15.29 1.91
CA THR A 120 -14.48 15.67 0.59
C THR A 120 -13.41 15.45 -0.49
N PRO A 121 -13.74 15.40 -1.78
CA PRO A 121 -12.75 15.32 -2.85
C PRO A 121 -11.70 16.46 -2.85
N LEU A 122 -11.96 17.55 -2.14
CA LEU A 122 -11.03 18.66 -1.93
C LEU A 122 -10.25 18.57 -0.61
N GLY A 123 -10.36 17.44 0.11
CA GLY A 123 -9.58 17.18 1.33
C GLY A 123 -10.16 17.75 2.62
N PHE A 124 -11.34 18.36 2.60
CA PHE A 124 -11.99 18.86 3.84
C PHE A 124 -12.48 17.68 4.68
N PRO A 125 -12.06 17.57 5.95
CA PRO A 125 -12.49 16.49 6.83
C PRO A 125 -13.97 16.62 7.18
N LEU A 126 -14.67 15.49 7.18
CA LEU A 126 -16.08 15.40 7.56
C LEU A 126 -16.26 14.61 8.85
N ARG A 127 -15.65 13.43 8.92
CA ARG A 127 -15.68 12.58 10.13
C ARG A 127 -14.50 11.62 10.14
N THR A 128 -14.29 10.98 11.29
CA THR A 128 -13.30 9.94 11.51
C THR A 128 -13.99 8.71 12.09
N ILE A 129 -13.72 7.54 11.54
CA ILE A 129 -14.17 6.24 12.03
C ILE A 129 -12.96 5.53 12.61
N ALA A 130 -13.01 5.17 13.88
CA ALA A 130 -11.98 4.36 14.53
C ALA A 130 -12.20 2.88 14.19
N VAL A 131 -11.17 2.20 13.70
CA VAL A 131 -11.19 0.75 13.59
C VAL A 131 -11.04 0.14 14.98
N PRO A 132 -11.88 -0.82 15.40
CA PRO A 132 -11.77 -1.43 16.71
C PRO A 132 -10.40 -2.07 16.93
N THR A 133 -9.60 -1.52 17.85
CA THR A 133 -8.22 -1.98 18.10
C THR A 133 -8.12 -3.37 18.73
N LYS A 134 -9.22 -3.89 19.28
CA LYS A 134 -9.29 -5.28 19.74
C LYS A 134 -9.32 -6.29 18.59
N ASP A 135 -9.74 -5.86 17.39
CA ASP A 135 -9.92 -6.71 16.23
C ASP A 135 -8.82 -6.48 15.19
N LEU A 136 -8.36 -5.23 15.04
CA LEU A 136 -7.34 -4.89 14.04
C LEU A 136 -6.49 -3.69 14.42
N VAL A 137 -5.20 -3.83 14.21
CA VAL A 137 -4.20 -2.76 14.27
C VAL A 137 -3.30 -2.80 13.04
N THR A 138 -2.46 -1.79 12.86
CA THR A 138 -1.43 -1.76 11.82
C THR A 138 -0.06 -1.60 12.42
N SER A 139 1.01 -1.85 11.66
CA SER A 139 2.36 -1.42 12.03
C SER A 139 2.54 0.05 11.67
N PHE A 140 3.11 0.85 12.58
CA PHE A 140 3.38 2.26 12.29
C PHE A 140 4.50 2.45 11.28
N SER A 141 5.39 1.49 11.12
CA SER A 141 6.41 1.50 10.08
C SER A 141 5.82 1.27 8.68
N SER A 142 6.65 1.37 7.64
CA SER A 142 6.27 1.14 6.24
C SER A 142 5.77 -0.26 5.91
N LYS A 143 5.81 -1.16 6.86
CA LYS A 143 5.41 -2.56 6.71
C LYS A 143 3.90 -2.78 6.51
N SER A 144 3.09 -1.75 6.66
CA SER A 144 1.64 -1.82 6.41
C SER A 144 1.22 -0.65 5.55
N GLU A 145 0.92 -0.91 4.29
CA GLU A 145 0.43 0.14 3.41
C GLU A 145 -1.01 0.54 3.71
N LEU A 146 -1.83 -0.33 4.34
CA LEU A 146 -3.26 -0.11 4.55
C LEU A 146 -3.96 0.44 3.29
N ALA A 147 -3.64 -0.15 2.15
CA ALA A 147 -4.29 0.20 0.90
C ALA A 147 -5.79 -0.03 1.04
N LEU A 148 -6.59 0.97 0.70
CA LEU A 148 -8.05 0.89 0.72
C LEU A 148 -8.55 0.52 -0.66
N ASN A 149 -9.37 -0.52 -0.76
CA ASN A 149 -10.01 -0.91 -1.99
C ASN A 149 -11.51 -1.08 -1.80
N LEU A 150 -12.30 -0.59 -2.75
CA LEU A 150 -13.70 -0.94 -2.84
C LEU A 150 -13.85 -2.40 -3.25
N SER A 151 -14.88 -3.07 -2.70
CA SER A 151 -15.36 -4.35 -3.21
C SER A 151 -15.79 -4.24 -4.67
N THR A 152 -15.84 -5.36 -5.38
CA THR A 152 -16.19 -5.35 -6.81
C THR A 152 -17.61 -4.83 -7.09
N ASP A 153 -18.52 -4.87 -6.11
CA ASP A 153 -19.84 -4.24 -6.18
C ASP A 153 -19.88 -2.79 -5.68
N GLY A 154 -18.75 -2.27 -5.15
CA GLY A 154 -18.63 -0.91 -4.65
C GLY A 154 -19.29 -0.64 -3.29
N ARG A 155 -19.75 -1.67 -2.56
CA ARG A 155 -20.55 -1.48 -1.33
C ARG A 155 -19.74 -1.56 -0.05
N GLN A 156 -18.52 -2.07 -0.10
CA GLN A 156 -17.64 -2.22 1.04
C GLN A 156 -16.24 -1.73 0.73
N ILE A 157 -15.56 -1.27 1.77
CA ILE A 157 -14.12 -1.00 1.72
C ILE A 157 -13.38 -2.16 2.38
N THR A 158 -12.24 -2.52 1.82
CA THR A 158 -11.39 -3.60 2.36
C THR A 158 -9.97 -3.13 2.58
N PHE A 159 -9.33 -3.63 3.64
CA PHE A 159 -7.92 -3.44 3.96
C PHE A 159 -7.45 -4.55 4.90
N ILE A 160 -6.14 -4.70 5.08
CA ILE A 160 -5.54 -5.78 5.88
C ILE A 160 -4.61 -5.21 6.94
N GLY A 161 -4.57 -5.84 8.12
CA GLY A 161 -3.73 -5.50 9.25
C GLY A 161 -3.42 -6.71 10.13
N TYR A 162 -3.19 -6.47 11.42
CA TYR A 162 -2.74 -7.45 12.40
C TYR A 162 -3.74 -7.60 13.54
N VAL A 163 -3.88 -8.81 14.05
CA VAL A 163 -4.64 -9.10 15.27
C VAL A 163 -3.66 -9.07 16.44
N ALA A 164 -3.47 -7.90 16.99
CA ALA A 164 -2.57 -7.65 18.13
C ALA A 164 -3.07 -6.45 18.95
N ALA A 165 -2.58 -6.30 20.17
CA ALA A 165 -2.82 -5.08 20.93
C ALA A 165 -2.06 -3.88 20.29
N PRO A 166 -2.56 -2.64 20.44
CA PRO A 166 -1.75 -1.45 20.19
C PRO A 166 -0.45 -1.49 21.01
N ASP A 167 0.59 -0.82 20.50
CA ASP A 167 1.91 -0.73 21.12
C ASP A 167 2.64 -2.08 21.30
N SER A 168 2.25 -3.11 20.53
CA SER A 168 2.98 -4.37 20.44
C SER A 168 4.17 -4.25 19.48
N VAL A 169 5.31 -4.80 19.92
CA VAL A 169 6.59 -4.64 19.21
C VAL A 169 6.73 -5.68 18.12
N ASP A 170 7.13 -5.25 16.94
CA ASP A 170 7.58 -6.05 15.80
C ASP A 170 6.60 -7.12 15.30
N VAL A 171 5.30 -6.88 15.46
CA VAL A 171 4.23 -7.80 15.02
C VAL A 171 4.29 -8.04 13.50
N SER A 172 4.74 -7.06 12.73
CA SER A 172 4.87 -7.18 11.27
C SER A 172 5.88 -8.25 10.82
N ASN A 173 6.85 -8.57 11.66
CA ASN A 173 7.82 -9.64 11.41
C ASN A 173 7.44 -10.95 12.09
N SER A 174 6.37 -11.00 12.89
CA SER A 174 5.97 -12.19 13.62
C SER A 174 5.47 -13.31 12.70
N ASN A 175 5.62 -14.53 13.17
CA ASN A 175 4.92 -15.68 12.62
C ASN A 175 3.39 -15.55 12.74
N THR A 176 2.68 -16.37 12.00
CA THR A 176 1.25 -16.62 12.20
C THR A 176 1.03 -18.01 12.79
N PRO A 177 -0.06 -18.21 13.56
CA PRO A 177 -0.40 -19.54 14.08
C PRO A 177 -0.51 -20.57 12.95
N GLY A 178 0.12 -21.72 13.13
CA GLY A 178 0.12 -22.81 12.15
C GLY A 178 1.10 -22.69 10.98
N ALA A 179 1.74 -21.52 10.80
CA ALA A 179 2.74 -21.28 9.75
C ALA A 179 4.02 -20.68 10.37
N VAL A 180 4.70 -21.48 11.19
CA VAL A 180 5.81 -21.01 12.01
C VAL A 180 7.14 -21.22 11.31
N ASP A 181 7.88 -20.15 11.09
CA ASP A 181 9.31 -20.18 10.77
C ASP A 181 10.11 -20.29 12.09
N PRO A 182 10.82 -21.39 12.34
CA PRO A 182 11.54 -21.57 13.59
C PRO A 182 12.74 -20.61 13.75
N THR A 183 13.07 -19.86 12.71
CA THR A 183 14.18 -18.90 12.72
C THR A 183 13.69 -17.47 12.94
N ASP A 184 12.38 -17.25 13.07
CA ASP A 184 11.80 -15.93 13.35
C ASP A 184 12.15 -15.51 14.78
N PRO A 185 12.75 -14.31 14.97
CA PRO A 185 13.13 -13.83 16.30
C PRO A 185 11.92 -13.43 17.17
N VAL A 186 10.76 -13.16 16.57
CA VAL A 186 9.55 -12.76 17.28
C VAL A 186 8.86 -14.00 17.84
N GLY A 187 9.00 -14.21 19.14
CA GLY A 187 8.56 -15.44 19.81
C GLY A 187 7.04 -15.63 19.93
N VAL A 188 6.23 -14.60 19.62
CA VAL A 188 4.77 -14.65 19.70
C VAL A 188 4.20 -14.61 18.29
N ALA A 189 3.28 -15.53 17.99
CA ALA A 189 2.60 -15.56 16.70
C ALA A 189 1.34 -14.69 16.74
N PHE A 190 1.11 -13.92 15.69
CA PHE A 190 -0.06 -13.06 15.53
C PHE A 190 -0.77 -13.37 14.21
N LEU A 191 -2.10 -13.49 14.25
CA LEU A 191 -2.89 -13.57 13.02
C LEU A 191 -2.84 -12.23 12.26
N ARG A 192 -3.09 -12.32 10.97
CA ARG A 192 -3.47 -11.17 10.13
C ARG A 192 -4.99 -11.16 10.01
N ALA A 193 -5.57 -10.00 9.71
CA ALA A 193 -6.99 -9.96 9.41
C ALA A 193 -7.29 -8.96 8.30
N VAL A 194 -8.27 -9.32 7.47
CA VAL A 194 -8.88 -8.41 6.51
C VAL A 194 -10.13 -7.81 7.14
N ALA A 195 -10.18 -6.48 7.15
CA ALA A 195 -11.38 -5.75 7.51
C ALA A 195 -12.22 -5.47 6.27
N GLN A 196 -13.53 -5.61 6.41
CA GLN A 196 -14.56 -5.18 5.48
C GLN A 196 -15.43 -4.16 6.21
N MET A 197 -15.70 -3.01 5.60
CA MET A 197 -16.54 -1.97 6.19
C MET A 197 -17.59 -1.50 5.19
N ASP A 198 -18.85 -1.48 5.60
CA ASP A 198 -19.96 -0.97 4.78
C ASP A 198 -20.10 0.56 4.86
N SER A 199 -21.08 1.11 4.12
CA SER A 199 -21.39 2.55 4.13
C SER A 199 -21.89 3.09 5.46
N ARG A 200 -22.26 2.21 6.40
CA ARG A 200 -22.69 2.58 7.76
C ARG A 200 -21.55 2.50 8.78
N GLY A 201 -20.31 2.21 8.32
CA GLY A 201 -19.17 2.05 9.21
C GLY A 201 -19.20 0.74 10.01
N GLN A 202 -19.97 -0.27 9.59
CA GLN A 202 -20.04 -1.58 10.24
C GLN A 202 -18.90 -2.44 9.74
N PHE A 203 -18.11 -2.99 10.66
CA PHE A 203 -16.96 -3.83 10.34
C PHE A 203 -17.29 -5.31 10.42
N GLN A 204 -16.67 -6.05 9.50
CA GLN A 204 -16.49 -7.50 9.56
C GLN A 204 -15.01 -7.81 9.41
N PHE A 205 -14.51 -8.81 10.13
CA PHE A 205 -13.10 -9.20 10.09
C PHE A 205 -12.96 -10.66 9.70
N THR A 206 -12.02 -10.93 8.80
CA THR A 206 -11.62 -12.29 8.43
C THR A 206 -10.18 -12.50 8.86
N GLU A 207 -9.96 -13.30 9.89
CA GLU A 207 -8.63 -13.65 10.37
C GLU A 207 -7.99 -14.70 9.48
N THR A 208 -6.67 -14.62 9.31
CA THR A 208 -5.89 -15.53 8.48
C THR A 208 -4.50 -15.76 9.04
N ASN A 209 -3.93 -16.93 8.76
CA ASN A 209 -2.53 -17.25 9.01
C ASN A 209 -1.62 -16.99 7.80
N ALA A 210 -2.10 -16.33 6.76
CA ALA A 210 -1.29 -15.87 5.65
C ALA A 210 -0.24 -14.83 6.08
N TYR A 211 0.79 -14.65 5.27
CA TYR A 211 1.85 -13.65 5.49
C TYR A 211 2.66 -13.86 6.77
N SER A 212 2.90 -15.10 7.15
CA SER A 212 3.77 -15.44 8.26
C SER A 212 5.20 -14.93 8.03
N GLY A 213 5.81 -14.37 9.08
CA GLY A 213 7.13 -13.76 9.01
C GLY A 213 7.20 -12.42 8.28
N ASN A 214 6.04 -11.88 7.86
CA ASN A 214 5.96 -10.58 7.18
C ASN A 214 4.52 -10.02 7.16
N ASN A 215 4.09 -9.29 6.13
CA ASN A 215 2.87 -8.50 6.17
C ASN A 215 1.99 -8.61 4.92
N GLY A 216 0.68 -8.66 5.12
CA GLY A 216 -0.31 -8.34 4.10
C GLY A 216 -0.38 -6.82 3.88
N ARG A 217 -0.69 -6.39 2.66
CA ARG A 217 -0.62 -4.96 2.29
C ARG A 217 -1.87 -4.42 1.65
N ALA A 218 -2.56 -5.22 0.85
CA ALA A 218 -3.80 -4.84 0.20
C ALA A 218 -4.77 -6.01 0.16
N ALA A 219 -6.07 -5.70 0.18
CA ALA A 219 -7.16 -6.66 0.07
C ALA A 219 -8.28 -6.09 -0.80
N VAL A 220 -8.97 -6.95 -1.57
CA VAL A 220 -10.17 -6.61 -2.35
C VAL A 220 -11.19 -7.71 -2.18
N LEU A 221 -12.40 -7.37 -1.76
CA LEU A 221 -13.54 -8.30 -1.76
C LEU A 221 -14.14 -8.38 -3.16
N ASN A 222 -14.22 -9.60 -3.69
CA ASN A 222 -15.03 -9.92 -4.86
C ASN A 222 -16.36 -10.51 -4.39
N ASN A 223 -17.45 -9.78 -4.62
CA ASN A 223 -18.81 -10.19 -4.26
C ASN A 223 -19.80 -10.07 -5.43
N THR A 224 -19.31 -10.03 -6.68
CA THR A 224 -20.14 -9.88 -7.88
C THR A 224 -20.55 -11.20 -8.53
N ASN A 225 -19.89 -12.30 -8.24
CA ASN A 225 -20.11 -13.60 -8.90
C ASN A 225 -20.94 -14.58 -8.07
N GLY A 226 -21.61 -14.11 -7.02
CA GLY A 226 -22.42 -14.98 -6.13
C GLY A 226 -21.58 -15.85 -5.19
N VAL A 227 -20.27 -15.66 -5.18
CA VAL A 227 -19.32 -16.26 -4.24
C VAL A 227 -18.48 -15.12 -3.71
N ASP A 228 -18.50 -14.93 -2.41
CA ASP A 228 -17.67 -13.90 -1.78
C ASP A 228 -16.26 -14.46 -1.59
N GLU A 229 -15.28 -13.78 -2.18
CA GLU A 229 -13.85 -14.11 -2.07
C GLU A 229 -13.04 -12.86 -1.80
N ILE A 230 -12.02 -12.97 -0.95
CA ILE A 230 -11.08 -11.88 -0.70
C ILE A 230 -9.76 -12.18 -1.40
N TYR A 231 -9.35 -11.31 -2.29
CA TYR A 231 -8.01 -11.33 -2.87
C TYR A 231 -7.09 -10.46 -2.05
N THR A 232 -5.91 -10.98 -1.71
CA THR A 232 -4.92 -10.25 -0.93
C THR A 232 -3.55 -10.33 -1.57
N VAL A 233 -2.72 -9.32 -1.34
CA VAL A 233 -1.29 -9.33 -1.68
C VAL A 233 -0.48 -8.74 -0.53
N GLY A 234 0.79 -9.12 -0.49
CA GLY A 234 1.72 -8.66 0.53
C GLY A 234 3.11 -9.22 0.32
N ASN A 235 3.90 -9.15 1.36
CA ASN A 235 5.20 -9.81 1.46
C ASN A 235 5.07 -10.97 2.46
N ALA A 236 5.39 -12.17 2.04
CA ALA A 236 5.19 -13.36 2.85
C ALA A 236 6.51 -13.94 3.38
N GLY A 237 7.43 -13.08 3.73
CA GLY A 237 8.70 -13.47 4.31
C GLY A 237 9.75 -13.90 3.29
N ASN A 238 10.88 -14.36 3.81
CA ASN A 238 12.00 -14.79 3.00
C ASN A 238 11.94 -16.31 2.77
N GLY A 239 11.57 -16.71 1.57
CA GLY A 239 11.55 -18.13 1.19
C GLY A 239 12.92 -18.83 1.22
N GLY A 240 14.01 -18.12 1.55
CA GLY A 240 15.29 -18.70 1.90
C GLY A 240 15.37 -19.28 3.30
N ASN A 241 14.39 -18.98 4.15
CA ASN A 241 14.25 -19.55 5.48
C ASN A 241 13.86 -21.03 5.39
N PRO A 242 14.15 -21.85 6.41
CA PRO A 242 13.65 -23.22 6.46
C PRO A 242 12.14 -23.22 6.30
N GLN A 243 11.63 -24.02 5.34
CA GLN A 243 10.20 -24.18 5.20
C GLN A 243 9.70 -25.12 6.29
N PRO A 244 8.77 -24.70 7.17
CA PRO A 244 8.14 -25.61 8.11
C PRO A 244 7.49 -26.77 7.39
N ASN A 245 7.52 -27.95 8.00
CA ASN A 245 7.10 -29.18 7.35
C ASN A 245 5.67 -29.08 6.79
N GLY A 246 5.54 -29.13 5.47
CA GLY A 246 4.28 -29.05 4.75
C GLY A 246 3.64 -27.66 4.67
N ILE A 247 4.30 -26.60 5.18
CA ILE A 247 3.83 -25.23 5.10
C ILE A 247 4.69 -24.46 4.11
N LEU A 248 4.03 -23.69 3.25
CA LEU A 248 4.69 -22.82 2.29
C LEU A 248 4.77 -21.40 2.85
N LEU A 249 5.92 -21.05 3.40
CA LEU A 249 6.25 -19.65 3.66
C LEU A 249 6.50 -18.97 2.31
N GLY A 250 5.99 -17.79 2.14
CA GLY A 250 6.32 -17.00 0.97
C GLY A 250 5.24 -16.87 -0.10
N ALA A 251 3.98 -17.23 0.16
CA ALA A 251 2.89 -16.92 -0.76
C ALA A 251 2.52 -15.44 -0.65
N GLY A 252 2.97 -14.62 -1.59
CA GLY A 252 2.75 -13.17 -1.61
C GLY A 252 1.36 -12.75 -2.09
N ALA A 253 0.55 -13.66 -2.65
CA ALA A 253 -0.82 -13.41 -3.05
C ALA A 253 -1.72 -14.58 -2.62
N GLN A 254 -2.90 -14.28 -2.06
CA GLN A 254 -3.80 -15.23 -1.44
C GLN A 254 -5.24 -15.01 -1.85
N ILE A 255 -6.04 -16.09 -1.85
CA ILE A 255 -7.51 -16.03 -1.88
C ILE A 255 -8.03 -16.53 -0.53
N LEU A 256 -8.91 -15.77 0.09
CA LEU A 256 -9.52 -16.10 1.38
C LEU A 256 -11.04 -16.09 1.24
N ALA A 257 -11.72 -17.02 1.91
CA ALA A 257 -13.17 -16.96 2.06
C ALA A 257 -13.52 -15.99 3.19
N PRO A 258 -14.45 -15.03 3.00
CA PRO A 258 -14.88 -14.14 4.06
C PRO A 258 -15.48 -14.92 5.25
N ALA A 259 -14.99 -14.63 6.45
CA ALA A 259 -15.48 -15.26 7.67
C ALA A 259 -15.19 -14.39 8.88
N ASN A 260 -16.08 -14.40 9.88
CA ASN A 260 -15.82 -13.81 11.20
C ASN A 260 -15.15 -14.81 12.16
N LEU A 261 -14.30 -15.65 11.64
CA LEU A 261 -13.58 -16.70 12.37
C LEU A 261 -12.16 -16.80 11.82
N PRO A 262 -11.22 -17.38 12.60
CA PRO A 262 -9.89 -17.64 12.10
C PRO A 262 -9.92 -18.44 10.79
N GLU A 263 -9.30 -17.92 9.76
CA GLU A 263 -9.20 -18.53 8.44
C GLU A 263 -7.79 -19.08 8.22
N SER A 264 -7.69 -20.34 7.87
CA SER A 264 -6.41 -20.98 7.62
C SER A 264 -6.08 -20.92 6.13
N ALA A 265 -5.34 -19.92 5.72
CA ALA A 265 -4.96 -19.72 4.32
C ALA A 265 -3.85 -20.66 3.85
N GLN A 266 -3.01 -21.14 4.77
CA GLN A 266 -1.88 -22.02 4.46
C GLN A 266 -1.98 -23.31 5.28
N VAL A 267 -2.58 -24.32 4.69
CA VAL A 267 -2.67 -25.64 5.30
C VAL A 267 -1.51 -26.50 4.77
N PRO A 268 -0.77 -27.22 5.63
CA PRO A 268 0.30 -28.10 5.18
C PRO A 268 -0.15 -29.07 4.09
N GLY A 269 0.56 -29.07 2.97
CA GLY A 269 0.25 -29.95 1.82
C GLY A 269 -0.93 -29.51 0.94
N ALA A 270 -1.63 -28.43 1.30
CA ALA A 270 -2.69 -27.86 0.46
C ALA A 270 -2.09 -26.89 -0.59
N PRO A 271 -2.74 -26.73 -1.75
CA PRO A 271 -2.36 -25.71 -2.72
C PRO A 271 -2.46 -24.31 -2.13
N THR A 272 -1.48 -23.46 -2.42
CA THR A 272 -1.60 -22.04 -2.13
C THR A 272 -2.61 -21.40 -3.07
N PRO A 273 -3.51 -20.54 -2.59
CA PRO A 273 -4.61 -20.03 -3.37
C PRO A 273 -4.18 -19.33 -4.66
N VAL A 274 -3.64 -18.14 -4.62
CA VAL A 274 -3.07 -17.49 -5.80
C VAL A 274 -1.57 -17.66 -5.73
N ALA A 275 -1.03 -18.52 -6.55
CA ALA A 275 0.37 -18.84 -6.48
C ALA A 275 1.24 -17.68 -6.89
N SER A 276 2.16 -17.30 -6.07
CA SER A 276 3.27 -16.51 -6.52
C SER A 276 4.41 -16.57 -5.53
N PHE A 277 5.18 -17.58 -5.66
CA PHE A 277 6.39 -17.56 -4.93
C PHE A 277 7.47 -16.78 -5.59
N SER A 278 7.56 -16.82 -6.82
CA SER A 278 8.58 -16.08 -7.50
C SER A 278 8.03 -15.50 -8.74
N VAL A 279 8.08 -14.23 -8.71
CA VAL A 279 7.99 -13.45 -9.89
C VAL A 279 9.37 -13.48 -10.46
N THR A 280 9.61 -14.45 -11.28
CA THR A 280 10.95 -14.70 -11.75
C THR A 280 11.46 -13.64 -12.68
N GLU A 281 12.73 -13.50 -12.65
CA GLU A 281 13.51 -13.09 -13.79
C GLU A 281 13.13 -13.95 -14.97
N LEU A 282 12.61 -13.35 -16.02
CA LEU A 282 12.16 -14.08 -17.19
C LEU A 282 13.25 -15.02 -17.73
N GLY A 283 12.92 -16.31 -17.79
CA GLY A 283 13.83 -17.33 -18.29
C GLY A 283 14.87 -17.81 -17.29
N ALA A 284 14.79 -17.37 -16.03
CA ALA A 284 15.65 -17.84 -14.96
C ALA A 284 14.85 -18.57 -13.89
N LYS A 285 15.50 -19.39 -13.10
CA LYS A 285 14.97 -19.95 -11.86
C LYS A 285 14.67 -18.86 -10.87
N ALA A 286 13.66 -19.07 -10.06
CA ALA A 286 13.53 -18.35 -8.81
C ALA A 286 14.79 -18.53 -7.97
N ASP A 287 15.30 -17.43 -7.45
CA ASP A 287 16.46 -17.43 -6.60
C ASP A 287 16.18 -18.24 -5.31
N LYS A 288 15.06 -17.98 -4.69
CA LYS A 288 14.53 -18.67 -3.51
C LYS A 288 13.02 -18.55 -3.47
N LEU A 289 12.36 -19.51 -2.86
CA LEU A 289 10.92 -19.42 -2.57
C LEU A 289 10.62 -18.15 -1.78
N GLY A 290 9.60 -17.40 -2.17
CA GLY A 290 9.13 -16.22 -1.48
C GLY A 290 10.07 -15.01 -1.47
N LYS A 291 11.21 -15.07 -2.16
CA LYS A 291 12.17 -13.98 -2.17
C LYS A 291 11.79 -12.83 -3.09
N ASP A 292 11.08 -13.12 -4.15
CA ASP A 292 10.77 -12.17 -5.22
C ASP A 292 9.37 -11.58 -5.10
N ASP A 293 8.65 -11.89 -4.02
CA ASP A 293 7.41 -11.27 -3.64
C ASP A 293 7.69 -10.09 -2.70
N ASN A 294 7.21 -8.98 -2.96
CA ASN A 294 7.12 -7.79 -2.13
C ASN A 294 6.03 -6.94 -2.76
N PHE A 295 4.85 -7.57 -2.88
CA PHE A 295 3.72 -7.00 -3.59
C PHE A 295 3.14 -5.84 -2.79
N ARG A 296 2.68 -4.81 -3.48
CA ARG A 296 2.28 -3.53 -2.92
C ARG A 296 0.84 -3.18 -3.21
N GLY A 297 0.56 -2.75 -4.43
CA GLY A 297 -0.78 -2.40 -4.87
C GLY A 297 -1.57 -3.61 -5.35
N LEU A 298 -2.88 -3.54 -5.20
CA LEU A 298 -3.84 -4.55 -5.67
C LEU A 298 -5.07 -3.85 -6.19
N THR A 299 -5.55 -4.28 -7.35
CA THR A 299 -6.83 -3.84 -7.90
C THR A 299 -7.48 -4.94 -8.71
N VAL A 300 -8.81 -4.88 -8.84
CA VAL A 300 -9.58 -5.72 -9.76
C VAL A 300 -10.14 -4.82 -10.85
N PHE A 301 -9.89 -5.20 -12.10
CA PHE A 301 -10.41 -4.48 -13.26
C PHE A 301 -10.75 -5.48 -14.37
N ASN A 302 -11.92 -5.35 -14.99
CA ASN A 302 -12.39 -6.25 -16.07
C ASN A 302 -12.26 -7.74 -15.74
N ASN A 303 -12.64 -8.13 -14.52
CA ASN A 303 -12.55 -9.51 -14.03
C ASN A 303 -11.11 -10.08 -13.99
N VAL A 304 -10.12 -9.23 -13.85
CA VAL A 304 -8.71 -9.61 -13.69
C VAL A 304 -8.15 -8.98 -12.42
N ILE A 305 -7.37 -9.75 -11.68
CA ILE A 305 -6.61 -9.27 -10.53
C ILE A 305 -5.28 -8.73 -11.03
N TYR A 306 -4.97 -7.49 -10.69
CA TYR A 306 -3.67 -6.87 -10.95
C TYR A 306 -3.01 -6.50 -9.64
N PHE A 307 -1.70 -6.65 -9.59
CA PHE A 307 -0.91 -6.23 -8.45
C PHE A 307 0.47 -5.73 -8.89
N SER A 308 1.08 -4.90 -8.06
CA SER A 308 2.41 -4.35 -8.31
C SER A 308 3.43 -5.01 -7.40
N LYS A 309 4.67 -5.09 -7.88
CA LYS A 309 5.84 -5.30 -7.07
C LYS A 309 6.70 -4.05 -7.12
N GLY A 310 6.89 -3.42 -5.98
CA GLY A 310 7.77 -2.28 -5.81
C GLY A 310 8.66 -2.51 -4.59
N SER A 311 9.84 -1.96 -4.61
CA SER A 311 10.88 -2.10 -3.60
C SER A 311 11.46 -3.53 -3.43
N GLY A 312 12.56 -3.60 -2.74
CA GLY A 312 13.33 -4.83 -2.57
C GLY A 312 14.26 -5.12 -3.74
N SER A 313 15.34 -5.81 -3.45
CA SER A 313 16.43 -6.06 -4.39
C SER A 313 16.26 -7.34 -5.22
N ASN A 314 15.17 -8.06 -5.06
CA ASN A 314 14.93 -9.33 -5.74
C ASN A 314 13.69 -9.25 -6.63
N GLY A 315 13.70 -10.00 -7.72
CA GLY A 315 12.63 -10.03 -8.70
C GLY A 315 12.50 -8.75 -9.53
N VAL A 316 11.41 -8.63 -10.26
CA VAL A 316 11.16 -7.51 -11.17
C VAL A 316 10.17 -6.54 -10.56
N ASN A 317 10.57 -5.27 -10.42
CA ASN A 317 9.66 -4.20 -10.02
C ASN A 317 8.78 -3.82 -11.20
N THR A 318 7.50 -4.20 -11.17
CA THR A 318 6.61 -4.12 -12.31
C THR A 318 5.14 -4.31 -11.91
N VAL A 319 4.25 -4.35 -12.87
CA VAL A 319 2.84 -4.69 -12.70
C VAL A 319 2.58 -6.09 -13.22
N TYR A 320 1.90 -6.88 -12.41
CA TYR A 320 1.50 -8.25 -12.68
C TYR A 320 -0.01 -8.38 -12.81
N PHE A 321 -0.45 -9.45 -13.45
CA PHE A 321 -1.84 -9.88 -13.40
C PHE A 321 -1.94 -11.39 -13.19
N VAL A 322 -3.10 -11.83 -12.69
CA VAL A 322 -3.40 -13.25 -12.51
C VAL A 322 -4.03 -13.81 -13.79
N ASP A 323 -3.40 -14.82 -14.36
CA ASP A 323 -3.92 -15.57 -15.50
C ASP A 323 -4.66 -16.82 -15.05
N THR A 324 -5.97 -16.78 -15.05
CA THR A 324 -6.83 -17.93 -14.72
C THR A 324 -7.01 -18.90 -15.89
N SER A 325 -6.56 -18.51 -17.09
CA SER A 325 -6.65 -19.37 -18.30
C SER A 325 -5.45 -20.29 -18.48
N GLY A 326 -4.30 -19.97 -17.88
CA GLY A 326 -3.02 -20.64 -18.09
C GLY A 326 -2.42 -20.43 -19.49
N LYS A 327 -2.93 -19.46 -20.26
CA LYS A 327 -2.54 -19.26 -21.67
C LYS A 327 -2.15 -17.81 -22.00
N ALA A 328 -2.45 -16.88 -21.10
CA ALA A 328 -2.25 -15.44 -21.38
C ALA A 328 -0.76 -15.04 -21.42
N CYS A 329 0.12 -15.82 -20.77
CA CYS A 329 1.54 -15.47 -20.71
C CYS A 329 2.46 -16.71 -20.80
N PRO A 330 2.53 -17.37 -21.94
CA PRO A 330 3.31 -18.61 -22.11
C PRO A 330 4.80 -18.47 -21.83
N LYS A 331 5.29 -17.23 -21.74
CA LYS A 331 6.69 -16.87 -21.42
C LYS A 331 6.79 -15.90 -20.22
N GLY A 332 5.79 -15.88 -19.35
CA GLY A 332 5.78 -15.01 -18.17
C GLY A 332 5.37 -13.55 -18.45
N VAL A 333 5.16 -13.16 -19.69
CA VAL A 333 4.69 -11.82 -20.10
C VAL A 333 3.51 -11.96 -21.05
N GLY A 334 2.48 -11.13 -20.85
CA GLY A 334 1.32 -11.17 -21.72
C GLY A 334 0.27 -10.12 -21.37
N ILE A 335 -0.90 -10.31 -21.92
CA ILE A 335 -2.10 -9.54 -21.62
C ILE A 335 -3.21 -10.48 -21.14
N PRO A 336 -4.12 -10.04 -20.28
CA PRO A 336 -5.25 -10.86 -19.86
C PRO A 336 -6.03 -11.41 -21.04
N ALA A 337 -6.46 -12.65 -20.94
CA ALA A 337 -7.28 -13.26 -21.96
C ALA A 337 -8.65 -12.58 -22.07
N ALA A 338 -9.18 -12.48 -23.28
CA ALA A 338 -10.55 -12.01 -23.49
C ALA A 338 -11.53 -12.91 -22.74
N GLY A 339 -12.46 -12.33 -21.99
CA GLY A 339 -13.43 -13.06 -21.17
C GLY A 339 -12.83 -13.72 -19.92
N ALA A 340 -11.69 -13.21 -19.42
CA ALA A 340 -11.12 -13.63 -18.14
C ALA A 340 -12.17 -13.55 -17.03
N LYS A 341 -12.08 -14.48 -16.07
CA LYS A 341 -12.96 -14.54 -14.91
C LYS A 341 -12.12 -14.47 -13.65
N LEU A 342 -12.66 -13.84 -12.64
CA LEU A 342 -12.04 -13.85 -11.31
C LEU A 342 -12.02 -15.28 -10.76
N PRO A 343 -10.92 -15.70 -10.14
CA PRO A 343 -10.85 -17.02 -9.52
C PRO A 343 -11.76 -17.04 -8.27
N THR A 344 -12.52 -18.11 -8.12
CA THR A 344 -13.41 -18.35 -6.97
C THR A 344 -12.95 -19.54 -6.12
N THR A 345 -11.82 -20.10 -6.48
CA THR A 345 -11.17 -21.21 -5.76
C THR A 345 -9.66 -21.07 -5.85
N PRO A 346 -8.90 -21.66 -4.93
CA PRO A 346 -7.46 -21.69 -5.03
C PRO A 346 -6.98 -22.23 -6.39
N LEU A 347 -5.97 -21.58 -6.96
CA LEU A 347 -5.33 -22.00 -8.20
C LEU A 347 -4.28 -23.07 -7.88
N ALA A 348 -4.23 -24.11 -8.68
CA ALA A 348 -3.30 -25.22 -8.49
C ALA A 348 -1.84 -24.74 -8.46
N PHE A 349 -1.08 -25.30 -7.55
CA PHE A 349 0.29 -24.93 -7.28
C PHE A 349 1.12 -26.16 -6.92
N ASP A 350 2.32 -26.27 -7.48
CA ASP A 350 3.30 -27.31 -7.17
C ASP A 350 4.62 -26.68 -6.70
N ALA A 351 4.90 -26.83 -5.39
CA ALA A 351 6.09 -26.28 -4.77
C ALA A 351 7.41 -26.83 -5.35
N ALA A 352 7.42 -28.10 -5.76
CA ALA A 352 8.61 -28.73 -6.33
C ALA A 352 8.92 -28.15 -7.71
N THR A 353 7.92 -27.97 -8.54
CA THR A 353 8.06 -27.35 -9.85
C THR A 353 8.44 -25.88 -9.72
N LEU A 354 7.87 -25.15 -8.76
CA LEU A 354 8.20 -23.75 -8.52
C LEU A 354 9.67 -23.55 -8.22
N SER A 355 10.25 -24.34 -7.32
CA SER A 355 11.66 -24.23 -6.94
C SER A 355 12.64 -24.52 -8.09
N THR A 356 12.18 -25.20 -9.14
CA THR A 356 13.03 -25.63 -10.27
C THR A 356 12.79 -24.88 -11.57
N VAL A 357 11.55 -24.47 -11.82
CA VAL A 357 11.10 -23.90 -13.11
C VAL A 357 10.79 -22.40 -13.00
N GLY A 358 10.50 -21.90 -11.80
CA GLY A 358 10.19 -20.49 -11.57
C GLY A 358 8.69 -20.21 -11.46
N LEU A 359 8.22 -19.18 -12.14
CA LEU A 359 6.84 -18.71 -12.03
C LEU A 359 5.81 -19.80 -12.27
N PRO A 360 4.83 -19.93 -11.37
CA PRO A 360 3.61 -20.65 -11.72
C PRO A 360 2.91 -19.92 -12.89
N ASN A 361 2.23 -20.70 -13.73
CA ASN A 361 1.59 -20.21 -14.95
C ASN A 361 0.42 -19.23 -14.71
N ASN A 362 0.10 -18.93 -13.46
CA ASN A 362 -1.02 -18.06 -13.08
C ASN A 362 -0.61 -16.63 -12.71
N THR A 363 0.67 -16.29 -12.81
CA THR A 363 1.17 -14.93 -12.52
C THR A 363 2.01 -14.43 -13.69
N CYS A 364 1.60 -13.31 -14.26
CA CYS A 364 2.14 -12.78 -15.50
C CYS A 364 2.56 -11.33 -15.34
N ILE A 365 3.69 -10.96 -15.90
CA ILE A 365 4.04 -9.55 -16.09
C ILE A 365 3.13 -8.97 -17.20
N LEU A 366 2.55 -7.81 -16.92
CA LEU A 366 1.72 -7.12 -17.92
C LEU A 366 2.59 -6.63 -19.09
N ALA A 367 2.21 -7.01 -20.31
CA ALA A 367 3.03 -6.75 -21.50
C ALA A 367 3.29 -5.26 -21.71
N GLY A 368 4.55 -4.90 -21.91
CA GLY A 368 5.02 -3.53 -22.02
C GLY A 368 5.62 -2.94 -20.75
N PHE A 369 5.36 -3.58 -19.60
CA PHE A 369 5.99 -3.23 -18.33
C PHE A 369 7.40 -3.82 -18.21
N PRO A 370 8.23 -3.30 -17.27
CA PRO A 370 9.59 -3.81 -17.06
C PRO A 370 9.61 -5.32 -16.81
N THR A 371 10.59 -5.99 -17.38
CA THR A 371 10.76 -7.45 -17.32
C THR A 371 12.13 -7.86 -16.78
N THR A 372 12.98 -6.90 -16.46
CA THR A 372 14.34 -7.15 -15.98
C THR A 372 14.47 -6.75 -14.53
N PRO A 373 15.07 -7.58 -13.67
CA PRO A 373 15.39 -7.19 -12.31
C PRO A 373 16.28 -5.96 -12.29
N ASN A 374 15.93 -5.03 -11.41
CA ASN A 374 16.73 -3.83 -11.23
C ASN A 374 17.05 -3.69 -9.73
N LYS A 375 18.28 -4.02 -9.37
CA LYS A 375 18.68 -4.18 -7.98
C LYS A 375 19.23 -2.91 -7.32
N SER A 376 19.52 -1.85 -8.08
CA SER A 376 20.22 -0.69 -7.47
C SER A 376 20.38 0.55 -8.38
N ALA A 377 19.52 0.80 -9.34
CA ALA A 377 19.70 1.96 -10.19
C ALA A 377 18.82 3.13 -9.74
N THR A 378 19.37 4.33 -9.80
CA THR A 378 18.66 5.60 -9.55
C THR A 378 17.46 5.86 -10.50
N THR A 379 17.31 5.01 -11.51
CA THR A 379 16.18 5.01 -12.45
C THR A 379 15.23 3.86 -12.23
N THR A 380 15.34 3.17 -11.10
CA THR A 380 14.44 2.06 -10.76
C THR A 380 13.09 2.61 -10.38
N ALA A 381 12.05 2.11 -11.03
CA ALA A 381 10.67 2.36 -10.65
C ALA A 381 10.28 1.42 -9.49
N PHE A 382 9.59 1.96 -8.50
CA PHE A 382 8.96 1.18 -7.43
C PHE A 382 7.45 1.35 -7.50
N PRO A 383 6.76 0.59 -8.37
CA PRO A 383 5.31 0.70 -8.52
C PRO A 383 4.58 0.22 -7.26
N PHE A 384 3.63 1.03 -6.83
CA PHE A 384 2.76 0.80 -5.68
C PHE A 384 1.30 0.71 -6.12
N GLY A 385 0.49 1.71 -5.81
CA GLY A 385 -0.92 1.74 -6.18
C GLY A 385 -1.12 1.74 -7.69
N ILE A 386 -2.14 1.05 -8.16
CA ILE A 386 -2.52 0.96 -9.56
C ILE A 386 -4.01 1.26 -9.71
N TRP A 387 -4.35 2.05 -10.72
CA TRP A 387 -5.73 2.41 -10.98
C TRP A 387 -5.99 2.54 -12.50
N PHE A 388 -7.00 1.83 -13.00
CA PHE A 388 -7.42 1.89 -14.39
C PHE A 388 -8.46 2.99 -14.57
N ALA A 389 -8.21 3.93 -15.45
CA ALA A 389 -9.20 4.92 -15.87
C ALA A 389 -10.18 4.35 -16.89
N ASP A 390 -9.69 3.48 -17.78
CA ASP A 390 -10.45 2.66 -18.72
C ASP A 390 -9.61 1.46 -19.16
N SER A 391 -10.09 0.69 -20.15
CA SER A 391 -9.37 -0.49 -20.67
C SER A 391 -8.04 -0.16 -21.38
N HIS A 392 -7.78 1.11 -21.69
CA HIS A 392 -6.58 1.54 -22.43
C HIS A 392 -5.73 2.53 -21.65
N THR A 393 -6.15 2.95 -20.45
CA THR A 393 -5.44 3.93 -19.63
C THR A 393 -5.27 3.44 -18.20
N LEU A 394 -4.03 3.25 -17.80
CA LEU A 394 -3.62 2.81 -16.47
C LEU A 394 -2.72 3.86 -15.83
N PHE A 395 -3.00 4.20 -14.59
CA PHE A 395 -2.14 5.01 -13.74
C PHE A 395 -1.45 4.14 -12.69
N VAL A 396 -0.16 4.38 -12.50
CA VAL A 396 0.68 3.68 -11.53
C VAL A 396 1.35 4.70 -10.63
N ALA A 397 1.15 4.57 -9.32
CA ALA A 397 1.91 5.31 -8.33
C ALA A 397 3.33 4.73 -8.25
N ASP A 398 4.32 5.59 -8.21
CA ASP A 398 5.73 5.20 -8.05
C ASP A 398 6.31 5.88 -6.82
N GLU A 399 6.85 5.07 -5.91
CA GLU A 399 7.45 5.53 -4.65
C GLU A 399 8.82 6.16 -4.85
N GLY A 400 9.45 5.96 -5.99
CA GLY A 400 10.85 6.24 -6.21
C GLY A 400 11.68 4.97 -6.16
N ASP A 401 13.00 5.09 -6.02
CA ASP A 401 13.93 3.95 -6.02
C ASP A 401 14.21 3.38 -4.63
N GLY A 402 13.51 3.88 -3.61
CA GLY A 402 13.64 3.43 -2.23
C GLY A 402 14.94 3.82 -1.54
N SER A 403 15.69 4.77 -2.08
CA SER A 403 16.90 5.29 -1.42
C SER A 403 16.52 6.20 -0.26
N ALA A 404 16.45 5.64 0.94
CA ALA A 404 16.05 6.33 2.16
C ALA A 404 17.22 6.70 3.09
N SER A 405 18.46 6.67 2.57
CA SER A 405 19.66 6.91 3.37
C SER A 405 20.75 7.59 2.54
N GLY A 406 21.74 8.18 3.21
CA GLY A 406 22.86 8.86 2.57
C GLY A 406 22.81 10.38 2.75
N ALA A 407 23.98 11.02 2.66
CA ALA A 407 24.12 12.46 2.86
C ALA A 407 23.39 13.29 1.77
N ASP A 408 23.10 12.67 0.65
CA ASP A 408 22.41 13.24 -0.50
C ASP A 408 20.89 12.95 -0.53
N LEU A 409 20.34 12.42 0.56
CA LEU A 409 18.97 11.95 0.71
C LEU A 409 17.92 12.80 -0.05
N TYR A 410 17.92 14.10 0.20
CA TYR A 410 16.96 15.01 -0.42
C TYR A 410 17.26 15.31 -1.89
N THR A 411 18.55 15.48 -2.22
CA THR A 411 18.94 15.74 -3.61
C THR A 411 18.75 14.48 -4.47
N HIS A 412 18.90 13.30 -3.88
CA HIS A 412 18.59 12.04 -4.51
C HIS A 412 17.09 11.93 -4.82
N ALA A 413 16.24 12.15 -3.83
CA ALA A 413 14.78 12.16 -4.02
C ALA A 413 14.34 13.19 -5.09
N ALA A 414 14.93 14.39 -5.08
CA ALA A 414 14.65 15.44 -6.07
C ALA A 414 15.09 15.06 -7.50
N ALA A 415 16.08 14.18 -7.65
CA ALA A 415 16.61 13.74 -8.95
C ALA A 415 15.86 12.55 -9.56
N GLN A 416 14.87 11.99 -8.87
CA GLN A 416 14.09 10.86 -9.35
C GLN A 416 13.31 11.20 -10.61
N THR A 417 13.32 10.29 -11.58
CA THR A 417 12.67 10.50 -12.89
C THR A 417 11.41 9.65 -13.08
N THR A 418 11.22 8.62 -12.27
CA THR A 418 10.07 7.72 -12.33
C THR A 418 9.08 7.97 -11.20
N ALA A 419 9.54 8.59 -10.09
CA ALA A 419 8.73 8.88 -8.91
C ALA A 419 7.56 9.81 -9.20
N GLY A 420 6.40 9.48 -8.64
CA GLY A 420 5.16 10.22 -8.83
C GLY A 420 4.07 9.38 -9.49
N LEU A 421 3.33 9.96 -10.41
CA LEU A 421 2.21 9.31 -11.10
C LEU A 421 2.59 9.00 -12.54
N GLN A 422 2.77 7.74 -12.87
CA GLN A 422 3.02 7.28 -14.23
C GLN A 422 1.70 7.06 -14.95
N LYS A 423 1.58 7.54 -16.18
CA LYS A 423 0.48 7.19 -17.09
C LYS A 423 0.95 6.20 -18.12
N TRP A 424 0.19 5.12 -18.24
CA TRP A 424 0.41 4.06 -19.21
C TRP A 424 -0.78 3.96 -20.15
N VAL A 425 -0.52 3.77 -21.43
CA VAL A 425 -1.56 3.65 -22.46
C VAL A 425 -1.35 2.34 -23.23
N PHE A 426 -2.44 1.60 -23.42
CA PHE A 426 -2.43 0.36 -24.17
C PHE A 426 -2.45 0.64 -25.68
N ASN A 427 -1.61 -0.04 -26.42
CA ASN A 427 -1.54 0.02 -27.87
C ASN A 427 -2.08 -1.29 -28.46
N ASP A 428 -3.25 -1.23 -29.09
CA ASP A 428 -3.93 -2.39 -29.69
C ASP A 428 -3.11 -3.05 -30.82
N GLN A 429 -2.30 -2.28 -31.54
CA GLN A 429 -1.51 -2.80 -32.66
C GLN A 429 -0.35 -3.69 -32.20
N THR A 430 0.25 -3.34 -31.05
CA THR A 430 1.39 -4.08 -30.49
C THR A 430 0.97 -5.00 -29.35
N ALA A 431 -0.27 -4.88 -28.85
CA ALA A 431 -0.78 -5.54 -27.66
C ALA A 431 0.13 -5.30 -26.43
N GLN A 432 0.58 -4.06 -26.24
CA GLN A 432 1.49 -3.68 -25.17
C GLN A 432 1.09 -2.36 -24.54
N TRP A 433 1.32 -2.25 -23.24
CA TRP A 433 1.26 -1.01 -22.50
C TRP A 433 2.53 -0.19 -22.74
N LYS A 434 2.40 1.11 -22.79
CA LYS A 434 3.51 2.05 -22.93
C LYS A 434 3.34 3.20 -21.95
N MET A 435 4.36 3.46 -21.15
CA MET A 435 4.43 4.68 -20.34
C MET A 435 4.55 5.89 -21.28
N VAL A 436 3.66 6.85 -21.12
CA VAL A 436 3.64 8.07 -21.96
C VAL A 436 4.25 9.26 -21.24
N TYR A 437 4.09 9.37 -19.91
CA TYR A 437 4.74 10.37 -19.09
C TYR A 437 4.60 10.05 -17.60
N VAL A 438 5.32 10.84 -16.80
CA VAL A 438 5.23 10.89 -15.34
C VAL A 438 4.80 12.30 -14.92
N ILE A 439 3.83 12.41 -14.02
CA ILE A 439 3.46 13.66 -13.35
C ILE A 439 4.10 13.64 -11.97
N SER A 440 5.04 14.55 -11.72
CA SER A 440 5.70 14.74 -10.42
C SER A 440 5.70 16.19 -9.96
N ALA A 441 5.40 17.13 -10.85
CA ALA A 441 5.30 18.54 -10.51
C ALA A 441 4.28 18.77 -9.38
N GLY A 442 4.61 19.62 -8.41
CA GLY A 442 3.79 19.90 -7.23
C GLY A 442 3.88 18.85 -6.11
N LEU A 443 4.59 17.73 -6.32
CA LEU A 443 4.95 16.81 -5.22
C LEU A 443 6.08 17.38 -4.35
N GLU A 444 6.85 18.32 -4.89
CA GLU A 444 8.00 18.91 -4.19
C GLU A 444 9.01 17.82 -3.76
N LEU A 445 9.35 16.92 -4.71
CA LEU A 445 10.27 15.79 -4.46
C LEU A 445 11.58 16.30 -3.85
N GLY A 446 11.99 15.69 -2.75
CA GLY A 446 13.21 16.03 -2.02
C GLY A 446 13.20 17.41 -1.34
N GLN A 447 12.07 18.12 -1.31
CA GLN A 447 11.96 19.39 -0.62
C GLN A 447 11.46 19.17 0.81
N PRO A 448 12.29 19.43 1.84
CA PRO A 448 11.89 19.26 3.22
C PRO A 448 10.75 20.19 3.63
N TYR A 449 9.82 19.68 4.43
CA TYR A 449 8.75 20.48 5.02
C TYR A 449 8.67 20.28 6.53
N SER A 450 8.09 21.30 7.18
CA SER A 450 7.92 21.28 8.64
C SER A 450 6.57 20.73 9.02
N VAL A 451 6.55 19.91 10.07
CA VAL A 451 5.35 19.41 10.73
C VAL A 451 5.40 19.84 12.20
N ALA A 452 4.32 20.43 12.69
CA ALA A 452 4.26 20.91 14.07
C ALA A 452 4.47 19.75 15.06
N GLY A 453 5.37 19.92 16.01
CA GLY A 453 5.70 18.89 17.00
C GLY A 453 6.67 17.81 16.51
N TYR A 454 7.00 17.73 15.22
CA TYR A 454 7.95 16.78 14.69
C TYR A 454 9.39 17.15 15.11
N PRO A 455 10.28 16.18 15.30
CA PRO A 455 11.66 16.47 15.70
C PRO A 455 12.36 17.43 14.73
N HIS A 456 13.23 18.27 15.28
CA HIS A 456 14.06 19.21 14.52
C HIS A 456 15.53 18.79 14.56
N GLY A 457 16.30 19.32 13.62
CA GLY A 457 17.71 18.99 13.49
C GLY A 457 17.92 17.62 12.88
N ASN A 458 18.96 16.92 13.30
CA ASN A 458 19.33 15.62 12.76
C ASN A 458 19.06 14.49 13.75
N ASN A 459 18.69 13.33 13.22
CA ASN A 459 18.68 12.07 13.94
C ASN A 459 20.13 11.75 14.38
N ALA A 460 20.34 11.62 15.68
CA ALA A 460 21.67 11.33 16.22
C ALA A 460 22.23 9.98 15.75
N ALA A 461 21.36 9.01 15.45
CA ALA A 461 21.77 7.68 15.01
C ALA A 461 22.27 7.67 13.55
N THR A 462 21.64 8.45 12.66
CA THR A 462 21.94 8.45 11.22
C THR A 462 22.73 9.67 10.78
N GLY A 463 22.71 10.75 11.57
CA GLY A 463 23.28 12.05 11.19
C GLY A 463 22.42 12.82 10.15
N LEU A 464 21.27 12.25 9.75
CA LEU A 464 20.40 12.81 8.71
C LEU A 464 19.29 13.69 9.30
N PRO A 465 18.80 14.71 8.55
CA PRO A 465 17.74 15.59 9.03
C PRO A 465 16.43 14.86 9.31
N TRP A 466 15.73 15.25 10.38
CA TRP A 466 14.41 14.74 10.70
C TRP A 466 13.31 15.22 9.74
N ALA A 467 13.44 16.43 9.18
CA ALA A 467 12.40 17.03 8.36
C ALA A 467 11.99 16.12 7.19
N PRO A 468 10.73 15.72 7.08
CA PRO A 468 10.31 14.86 5.98
C PRO A 468 10.30 15.61 4.65
N ALA A 469 10.61 14.92 3.57
CA ALA A 469 10.45 15.37 2.20
C ALA A 469 9.72 14.31 1.39
N THR A 470 8.94 14.70 0.39
CA THR A 470 8.27 13.74 -0.48
C THR A 470 9.29 12.99 -1.35
N ASP A 471 9.16 11.67 -1.45
CA ASP A 471 9.96 10.80 -2.32
C ASP A 471 9.19 10.38 -3.58
N GLY A 472 7.90 10.06 -3.44
CA GLY A 472 7.02 9.65 -4.53
C GLY A 472 5.59 9.42 -4.07
N LEU A 473 4.90 8.48 -4.72
CA LEU A 473 3.52 8.11 -4.41
C LEU A 473 3.39 6.63 -4.06
N ARG A 474 2.49 6.32 -3.12
CA ARG A 474 2.17 4.94 -2.72
C ARG A 474 0.80 4.50 -3.19
N ASN A 475 -0.26 4.93 -2.55
CA ASN A 475 -1.62 4.52 -2.89
C ASN A 475 -2.35 5.59 -3.66
N ILE A 476 -3.14 5.19 -4.64
CA ILE A 476 -3.93 6.08 -5.48
C ILE A 476 -5.34 5.55 -5.67
N THR A 477 -6.25 6.47 -5.92
CA THR A 477 -7.57 6.21 -6.49
C THR A 477 -7.91 7.30 -7.48
N GLY A 478 -8.89 7.07 -8.36
CA GLY A 478 -9.22 8.06 -9.37
C GLY A 478 -10.68 8.03 -9.81
N ARG A 479 -11.05 9.05 -10.57
CA ARG A 479 -12.36 9.17 -11.21
C ARG A 479 -12.22 9.85 -12.57
N VAL A 480 -12.94 9.35 -13.55
CA VAL A 480 -13.05 9.98 -14.87
C VAL A 480 -14.35 10.79 -14.93
N GLY A 481 -14.24 12.07 -15.24
CA GLY A 481 -15.37 12.94 -15.48
C GLY A 481 -15.99 12.72 -16.88
N PRO A 482 -17.24 13.15 -17.10
CA PRO A 482 -17.95 12.95 -18.37
C PRO A 482 -17.29 13.66 -19.57
N ASP A 483 -16.44 14.64 -19.32
CA ASP A 483 -15.65 15.38 -20.33
C ASP A 483 -14.27 14.75 -20.61
N GLY A 484 -13.96 13.61 -19.94
CA GLY A 484 -12.68 12.96 -20.03
C GLY A 484 -11.60 13.57 -19.11
N THR A 485 -11.98 14.45 -18.20
CA THR A 485 -11.10 14.90 -17.12
C THR A 485 -10.86 13.76 -16.14
N VAL A 486 -9.63 13.51 -15.78
CA VAL A 486 -9.23 12.46 -14.85
C VAL A 486 -8.74 13.10 -13.56
N PHE A 487 -9.36 12.76 -12.46
CA PHE A 487 -8.96 13.18 -11.12
C PHE A 487 -8.28 12.00 -10.43
N ILE A 488 -7.06 12.21 -9.92
CA ILE A 488 -6.30 11.17 -9.22
C ILE A 488 -5.88 11.69 -7.85
N TRP A 489 -6.36 11.02 -6.81
CA TRP A 489 -5.91 11.26 -5.43
C TRP A 489 -4.84 10.26 -5.07
N GLY A 490 -3.80 10.73 -4.37
CA GLY A 490 -2.68 9.90 -3.97
C GLY A 490 -2.15 10.20 -2.58
N ILE A 491 -1.52 9.20 -1.99
CA ILE A 491 -0.78 9.30 -0.72
C ILE A 491 0.71 9.29 -1.05
N THR A 492 1.46 10.25 -0.51
CA THR A 492 2.90 10.36 -0.77
C THR A 492 3.71 9.40 0.11
N SER A 493 4.87 8.99 -0.38
CA SER A 493 5.97 8.48 0.43
C SER A 493 6.88 9.62 0.89
N THR A 494 7.77 9.36 1.83
CA THR A 494 8.67 10.35 2.41
C THR A 494 10.08 9.81 2.60
N VAL A 495 11.05 10.71 2.60
CA VAL A 495 12.40 10.46 3.06
C VAL A 495 12.78 11.44 4.16
N SER A 496 13.50 10.96 5.16
CA SER A 496 14.01 11.75 6.28
C SER A 496 15.12 11.00 7.03
N GLY A 497 15.64 11.59 8.09
CA GLY A 497 16.54 10.90 9.04
C GLY A 497 15.89 9.75 9.80
N ASN A 498 14.58 9.55 9.64
CA ASN A 498 13.86 8.37 10.11
C ASN A 498 14.30 7.08 9.36
N GLY A 499 14.58 7.16 8.06
CA GLY A 499 14.99 6.00 7.26
C GLY A 499 13.86 5.08 6.81
N ASP A 500 12.60 5.38 7.15
CA ASP A 500 11.41 4.62 6.73
C ASP A 500 10.50 5.49 5.86
N THR A 501 10.38 5.14 4.58
CA THR A 501 9.62 5.89 3.57
C THR A 501 8.12 5.95 3.81
N GLY A 502 7.60 5.31 4.85
CA GLY A 502 6.18 5.27 5.19
C GLY A 502 5.84 5.63 6.63
N ALA A 503 6.80 6.04 7.46
CA ALA A 503 6.54 6.33 8.88
C ALA A 503 6.51 7.83 9.23
N ASP A 504 6.95 8.68 8.34
CA ASP A 504 6.87 10.13 8.54
C ASP A 504 5.47 10.69 8.24
N PRO A 505 5.13 11.85 8.80
CA PRO A 505 3.96 12.60 8.38
C PRO A 505 4.03 12.95 6.89
N ASN A 506 3.11 12.40 6.13
CA ASN A 506 3.04 12.50 4.67
C ASN A 506 1.79 13.27 4.20
N ARG A 507 1.47 13.22 2.91
CA ARG A 507 0.45 14.08 2.31
C ARG A 507 -0.58 13.28 1.50
N LEU A 508 -1.83 13.77 1.53
CA LEU A 508 -2.86 13.49 0.53
C LEU A 508 -2.77 14.57 -0.55
N VAL A 509 -2.64 14.15 -1.79
CA VAL A 509 -2.47 15.02 -2.96
C VAL A 509 -3.50 14.71 -4.04
N LEU A 510 -3.77 15.69 -4.92
CA LEU A 510 -4.66 15.57 -6.08
C LEU A 510 -3.93 16.03 -7.32
N ALA A 511 -3.95 15.22 -8.38
CA ALA A 511 -3.60 15.62 -9.73
C ALA A 511 -4.83 15.58 -10.64
N VAL A 512 -4.81 16.42 -11.67
CA VAL A 512 -5.82 16.46 -12.72
C VAL A 512 -5.15 16.28 -14.07
N ASP A 513 -5.63 15.28 -14.83
CA ASP A 513 -5.15 14.94 -16.16
C ASP A 513 -6.33 14.88 -17.15
N LEU A 514 -6.04 14.69 -18.41
CA LEU A 514 -7.03 14.41 -19.45
C LEU A 514 -6.85 12.98 -19.99
N LEU A 515 -7.90 12.20 -20.01
CA LEU A 515 -7.87 10.78 -20.39
C LEU A 515 -7.14 10.56 -21.73
N LYS A 516 -7.42 11.41 -22.71
CA LYS A 516 -6.83 11.34 -24.07
C LYS A 516 -5.46 12.02 -24.20
N ASN A 517 -4.93 12.63 -23.12
CA ASN A 517 -3.61 13.24 -23.20
C ASN A 517 -2.52 12.16 -23.22
N THR A 518 -1.69 12.17 -24.26
CA THR A 518 -0.50 11.30 -24.39
C THR A 518 0.76 12.12 -24.70
N ASP A 519 0.64 13.45 -24.62
CA ASP A 519 1.71 14.38 -24.94
C ASP A 519 2.44 14.82 -23.66
N PRO A 520 3.70 14.41 -23.44
CA PRO A 520 4.46 14.77 -22.24
C PRO A 520 4.66 16.29 -22.09
N THR A 521 4.66 17.05 -23.21
CA THR A 521 4.80 18.52 -23.14
C THR A 521 3.56 19.17 -22.54
N LYS A 522 2.38 18.59 -22.77
CA LYS A 522 1.13 19.04 -22.12
C LYS A 522 1.08 18.61 -20.68
N ALA A 523 1.44 17.36 -20.42
CA ALA A 523 1.50 16.80 -19.06
C ALA A 523 2.50 17.54 -18.16
N ALA A 524 3.54 18.14 -18.69
CA ALA A 524 4.49 18.95 -17.94
C ALA A 524 3.87 20.20 -17.28
N ARG A 525 2.61 20.53 -17.63
CA ARG A 525 1.85 21.63 -17.02
C ARG A 525 0.88 21.14 -15.94
N GLU A 526 0.71 19.85 -15.83
CA GLU A 526 -0.11 19.21 -14.82
C GLU A 526 0.70 19.12 -13.53
N GLN A 527 0.05 19.37 -12.41
CA GLN A 527 0.73 19.38 -11.11
C GLN A 527 -0.18 18.86 -10.02
N PHE A 528 0.44 18.31 -9.01
CA PHE A 528 -0.23 17.96 -7.77
C PHE A 528 -0.54 19.17 -6.92
N VAL A 529 -1.67 19.11 -6.23
CA VAL A 529 -2.05 20.02 -5.16
C VAL A 529 -2.13 19.21 -3.86
N THR A 530 -1.45 19.69 -2.82
CA THR A 530 -1.57 19.09 -1.48
C THR A 530 -2.93 19.47 -0.90
N LEU A 531 -3.71 18.46 -0.54
CA LEU A 531 -5.02 18.60 0.10
C LEU A 531 -4.94 18.53 1.62
N ARG A 532 -4.05 17.66 2.13
CA ARG A 532 -3.86 17.45 3.57
C ARG A 532 -2.44 16.97 3.84
N THR A 533 -1.88 17.42 4.97
CA THR A 533 -0.63 16.87 5.54
C THR A 533 -0.95 16.17 6.85
N ALA A 534 -0.38 15.01 7.10
CA ALA A 534 -0.46 14.29 8.35
C ALA A 534 0.18 15.11 9.48
N GLY A 535 -0.34 14.96 10.70
CA GLY A 535 0.20 15.59 11.90
C GLY A 535 1.36 14.80 12.52
N PHE A 536 1.85 15.30 13.65
CA PHE A 536 2.82 14.59 14.47
C PHE A 536 2.30 13.22 14.89
N ALA A 537 3.14 12.20 14.79
CA ALA A 537 2.81 10.81 15.07
C ALA A 537 1.64 10.25 14.22
N GLU A 538 1.41 10.83 13.05
CA GLU A 538 0.43 10.34 12.08
C GLU A 538 1.11 10.00 10.75
N ALA A 539 0.58 8.99 10.06
CA ALA A 539 0.90 8.70 8.67
C ALA A 539 -0.39 8.32 7.92
N LEU A 540 -0.62 8.95 6.77
CA LEU A 540 -1.67 8.56 5.83
C LEU A 540 -1.21 7.33 5.06
N ARG A 541 -2.14 6.39 4.75
CA ARG A 541 -1.77 5.12 4.15
C ARG A 541 -2.48 4.85 2.83
N GLY A 542 -3.76 4.59 2.87
CA GLY A 542 -4.59 4.31 1.69
C GLY A 542 -5.56 5.43 1.40
N VAL A 543 -6.03 5.49 0.17
CA VAL A 543 -7.11 6.37 -0.28
C VAL A 543 -8.04 5.61 -1.21
N SER A 544 -9.35 5.75 -1.00
CA SER A 544 -10.39 5.18 -1.85
C SER A 544 -11.63 6.07 -1.82
N PHE A 545 -12.59 5.83 -2.69
CA PHE A 545 -13.92 6.41 -2.51
C PHE A 545 -14.66 5.72 -1.37
N THR A 546 -15.63 6.42 -0.80
CA THR A 546 -16.58 5.84 0.15
C THR A 546 -17.40 4.73 -0.52
N PRO A 547 -17.85 3.69 0.23
CA PRO A 547 -18.80 2.71 -0.28
C PRO A 547 -20.05 3.38 -0.88
N GLU A 548 -20.66 2.71 -1.85
CA GLU A 548 -21.83 3.18 -2.61
C GLU A 548 -21.57 4.46 -3.45
N SER A 549 -20.33 4.92 -3.54
CA SER A 549 -19.93 5.89 -4.55
C SER A 549 -20.12 5.26 -5.93
N ASP A 550 -20.67 6.01 -6.87
CA ASP A 550 -20.72 5.58 -8.27
C ASP A 550 -19.28 5.32 -8.74
N SER A 551 -18.83 4.09 -8.55
CA SER A 551 -17.64 3.61 -9.26
C SER A 551 -18.00 3.66 -10.73
N PRO A 552 -17.10 4.10 -11.60
CA PRO A 552 -17.35 3.93 -13.02
C PRO A 552 -17.66 2.45 -13.25
N ARG A 553 -18.91 2.18 -13.64
CA ARG A 553 -19.29 0.83 -14.06
C ARG A 553 -18.58 0.60 -15.37
N PHE A 554 -17.52 -0.20 -15.30
CA PHE A 554 -16.77 -0.63 -16.46
C PHE A 554 -17.41 -1.82 -17.14
#